data_20897bf6a0da3e89d3f1fca723edb97c
#
_entry.id   20897bf6a0da3e89d3f1fca723edb97c
#
_cell.length_a   1.000
_cell.length_b   1.000
_cell.length_c   1.000
_cell.angle_alpha   90.00
_cell.angle_beta   90.00
_cell.angle_gamma   90.00
#
_symmetry.space_group_name_H-M   'P 1'
#
loop_
_entity.id
_entity.type
_entity.pdbx_description
1 polymer ?
#
loop_
_entity_poly.entity_id
_entity_poly.type
_entity_poly.pdbx_seq_one_letter_code
_entity_poly.pdbx_strand_id
1 'polypeptide(L)'
;MIQKSKTWEHLKKMPSFLYTKEDLNPESLQKIVDTTRYSLRKDPGQDREQVMQRCMVATMAEQAIAKWTSGFLCGGDEDYDNPYSFAFDVVSKEGVRIEVKTHQSGSKWISVHTGHQGDYPHGYGINLGPFMQHKLADLMIMLDVKETLKGYRFKPKFLAGPGAFVPESGLVQKSQGDGWYLRSCSEEKFPYHRFTS
;
A
#
# COMPACT_ATOMS: atom_id res chain seq x y z
N MET A 1 -2.95 -13.17 -17.92
CA MET A 1 -4.25 -12.47 -17.90
C MET A 1 -5.29 -13.15 -16.99
N ILE A 2 -5.55 -14.44 -17.09
CA ILE A 2 -6.55 -15.17 -16.25
C ILE A 2 -6.19 -15.18 -14.77
N GLN A 3 -4.91 -15.31 -14.41
CA GLN A 3 -4.45 -15.33 -13.01
C GLN A 3 -4.63 -13.97 -12.33
N LYS A 4 -4.31 -12.87 -13.01
CA LYS A 4 -4.54 -11.52 -12.49
C LYS A 4 -6.02 -11.26 -12.22
N SER A 5 -6.88 -11.74 -13.10
CA SER A 5 -8.33 -11.61 -12.95
C SER A 5 -8.87 -12.34 -11.70
N LYS A 6 -8.37 -13.55 -11.39
CA LYS A 6 -8.78 -14.30 -10.19
C LYS A 6 -8.35 -13.59 -8.89
N THR A 7 -7.10 -13.17 -8.81
CA THR A 7 -6.60 -12.42 -7.65
C THR A 7 -7.39 -11.12 -7.46
N TRP A 8 -7.68 -10.40 -8.54
CA TRP A 8 -8.49 -9.19 -8.51
C TRP A 8 -9.88 -9.45 -7.92
N GLU A 9 -10.61 -10.43 -8.45
CA GLU A 9 -11.95 -10.76 -7.97
C GLU A 9 -11.93 -11.29 -6.53
N HIS A 10 -10.84 -11.93 -6.11
CA HIS A 10 -10.67 -12.39 -4.74
C HIS A 10 -10.44 -11.22 -3.78
N LEU A 11 -9.57 -10.27 -4.13
CA LEU A 11 -9.31 -9.08 -3.32
C LEU A 11 -10.54 -8.18 -3.20
N LYS A 12 -11.38 -8.07 -4.24
CA LYS A 12 -12.66 -7.36 -4.18
C LYS A 12 -13.60 -7.85 -3.09
N LYS A 13 -13.50 -9.11 -2.73
CA LYS A 13 -14.34 -9.75 -1.72
C LYS A 13 -13.75 -9.69 -0.32
N MET A 14 -12.57 -9.07 -0.15
CA MET A 14 -11.91 -8.99 1.13
C MET A 14 -12.73 -8.16 2.11
N PRO A 15 -13.15 -8.73 3.25
CA PRO A 15 -13.88 -7.99 4.27
C PRO A 15 -12.95 -7.08 5.06
N SER A 16 -13.53 -6.21 5.89
CA SER A 16 -12.77 -5.57 6.97
C SER A 16 -12.33 -6.63 7.98
N PHE A 17 -11.12 -6.49 8.49
CA PHE A 17 -10.54 -7.44 9.44
C PHE A 17 -9.85 -6.71 10.59
N LEU A 18 -9.71 -7.41 11.71
CA LEU A 18 -8.91 -6.97 12.86
C LEU A 18 -7.60 -7.74 12.85
N TYR A 19 -6.51 -7.03 13.09
CA TYR A 19 -5.17 -7.60 13.22
C TYR A 19 -4.50 -7.08 14.48
N THR A 20 -3.82 -7.96 15.19
CA THR A 20 -3.14 -7.65 16.44
C THR A 20 -1.64 -7.94 16.32
N LYS A 21 -0.86 -7.55 17.31
CA LYS A 21 0.58 -7.84 17.33
C LYS A 21 0.86 -9.35 17.42
N GLU A 22 -0.04 -10.07 18.06
CA GLU A 22 0.03 -11.53 18.26
C GLU A 22 -0.20 -12.31 16.96
N ASP A 23 -0.81 -11.68 15.96
CA ASP A 23 -1.02 -12.29 14.64
C ASP A 23 0.22 -12.25 13.74
N LEU A 24 1.23 -11.45 14.12
CA LEU A 24 2.47 -11.31 13.34
C LEU A 24 3.32 -12.59 13.45
N ASN A 25 3.74 -13.11 12.32
CA ASN A 25 4.69 -14.22 12.25
C ASN A 25 6.16 -13.72 12.37
N PRO A 26 7.12 -14.60 12.60
CA PRO A 26 8.54 -14.23 12.76
C PRO A 26 9.11 -13.46 11.56
N GLU A 27 8.73 -13.82 10.34
CA GLU A 27 9.15 -13.16 9.11
C GLU A 27 8.67 -11.71 9.07
N SER A 28 7.41 -11.47 9.41
CA SER A 28 6.84 -10.13 9.51
C SER A 28 7.51 -9.29 10.61
N LEU A 29 7.82 -9.90 11.75
CA LEU A 29 8.56 -9.21 12.82
C LEU A 29 9.95 -8.79 12.36
N GLN A 30 10.66 -9.65 11.62
CA GLN A 30 11.96 -9.31 11.05
C GLN A 30 11.84 -8.18 10.03
N LYS A 31 10.86 -8.24 9.12
CA LYS A 31 10.59 -7.17 8.15
C LYS A 31 10.34 -5.82 8.83
N ILE A 32 9.57 -5.78 9.93
CA ILE A 32 9.34 -4.56 10.69
C ILE A 32 10.66 -3.97 11.21
N VAL A 33 11.53 -4.80 11.77
CA VAL A 33 12.82 -4.36 12.29
C VAL A 33 13.69 -3.78 11.18
N ASP A 34 13.78 -4.45 10.04
CA ASP A 34 14.65 -4.07 8.93
C ASP A 34 14.14 -2.78 8.25
N THR A 35 12.84 -2.70 7.98
CA THR A 35 12.22 -1.50 7.41
C THR A 35 12.33 -0.29 8.34
N THR A 36 12.19 -0.51 9.66
CA THR A 36 12.38 0.56 10.66
C THR A 36 13.81 1.07 10.65
N ARG A 37 14.80 0.18 10.68
CA ARG A 37 16.23 0.55 10.61
C ARG A 37 16.55 1.33 9.34
N TYR A 38 16.03 0.88 8.22
CA TYR A 38 16.20 1.57 6.96
C TYR A 38 15.63 3.00 6.98
N SER A 39 14.36 3.16 7.40
CA SER A 39 13.71 4.46 7.46
C SER A 39 14.50 5.45 8.33
N LEU A 40 14.99 4.99 9.47
CA LEU A 40 15.81 5.81 10.39
C LEU A 40 17.20 6.12 9.83
N ARG A 41 17.79 5.25 9.02
CA ARG A 41 19.05 5.56 8.32
C ARG A 41 18.87 6.63 7.25
N LYS A 42 17.74 6.60 6.53
CA LYS A 42 17.42 7.61 5.51
C LYS A 42 17.12 8.98 6.09
N ASP A 43 16.44 9.00 7.21
CA ASP A 43 16.09 10.24 7.91
C ASP A 43 16.22 10.03 9.42
N PRO A 44 17.39 10.32 9.99
CA PRO A 44 17.68 10.15 11.42
C PRO A 44 16.87 11.06 12.33
N GLY A 45 16.27 12.13 11.80
CA GLY A 45 15.45 13.08 12.57
C GLY A 45 14.05 12.58 12.90
N GLN A 46 13.63 11.44 12.36
CA GLN A 46 12.30 10.88 12.64
C GLN A 46 12.22 10.27 14.04
N ASP A 47 11.02 10.39 14.64
CA ASP A 47 10.71 9.68 15.87
C ASP A 47 10.69 8.16 15.64
N ARG A 48 11.53 7.44 16.39
CA ARG A 48 11.73 6.00 16.25
C ARG A 48 10.46 5.20 16.50
N GLU A 49 9.67 5.59 17.50
CA GLU A 49 8.45 4.88 17.86
C GLU A 49 7.39 5.04 16.79
N GLN A 50 7.24 6.25 16.26
CA GLN A 50 6.32 6.52 15.16
C GLN A 50 6.72 5.77 13.88
N VAL A 51 8.02 5.72 13.56
CA VAL A 51 8.52 4.95 12.40
C VAL A 51 8.21 3.48 12.59
N MET A 52 8.54 2.91 13.76
CA MET A 52 8.28 1.51 14.05
C MET A 52 6.78 1.19 14.00
N GLN A 53 5.92 2.05 14.54
CA GLN A 53 4.47 1.87 14.49
C GLN A 53 3.96 1.87 13.03
N ARG A 54 4.44 2.80 12.20
CA ARG A 54 4.07 2.83 10.77
C ARG A 54 4.50 1.56 10.04
N CYS A 55 5.73 1.11 10.26
CA CYS A 55 6.25 -0.13 9.66
C CYS A 55 5.44 -1.35 10.14
N MET A 56 5.11 -1.42 11.42
CA MET A 56 4.29 -2.50 11.98
C MET A 56 2.91 -2.55 11.34
N VAL A 57 2.22 -1.41 11.24
CA VAL A 57 0.88 -1.35 10.64
C VAL A 57 0.92 -1.71 9.15
N ALA A 58 1.93 -1.26 8.42
CA ALA A 58 2.12 -1.64 7.03
C ALA A 58 2.32 -3.15 6.88
N THR A 59 3.24 -3.74 7.65
CA THR A 59 3.54 -5.17 7.58
C THR A 59 2.35 -6.04 8.03
N MET A 60 1.53 -5.59 8.99
CA MET A 60 0.27 -6.26 9.35
C MET A 60 -0.68 -6.34 8.15
N ALA A 61 -0.82 -5.24 7.40
CA ALA A 61 -1.64 -5.20 6.20
C ALA A 61 -1.10 -6.16 5.13
N GLU A 62 0.20 -6.11 4.86
CA GLU A 62 0.88 -6.97 3.89
C GLU A 62 0.72 -8.46 4.24
N GLN A 63 0.96 -8.84 5.50
CA GLN A 63 0.78 -10.21 5.96
C GLN A 63 -0.67 -10.68 5.82
N ALA A 64 -1.64 -9.81 6.11
CA ALA A 64 -3.06 -10.14 5.94
C ALA A 64 -3.42 -10.35 4.46
N ILE A 65 -2.89 -9.51 3.55
CA ILE A 65 -3.08 -9.68 2.11
C ILE A 65 -2.41 -10.97 1.62
N ALA A 66 -1.19 -11.28 2.10
CA ALA A 66 -0.50 -12.52 1.77
C ALA A 66 -1.33 -13.74 2.21
N LYS A 67 -1.82 -13.75 3.44
CA LYS A 67 -2.72 -14.82 3.93
C LYS A 67 -4.00 -14.93 3.10
N TRP A 68 -4.66 -13.81 2.79
CA TRP A 68 -5.90 -13.77 2.03
C TRP A 68 -5.72 -14.31 0.61
N THR A 69 -4.60 -13.99 -0.01
CA THR A 69 -4.29 -14.44 -1.38
C THR A 69 -3.56 -15.78 -1.44
N SER A 70 -3.39 -16.47 -0.29
CA SER A 70 -2.56 -17.68 -0.16
C SER A 70 -1.17 -17.52 -0.77
N GLY A 71 -0.65 -16.31 -0.69
CA GLY A 71 0.64 -15.88 -1.23
C GLY A 71 1.69 -15.76 -0.13
N PHE A 72 2.73 -15.00 -0.41
CA PHE A 72 3.84 -14.75 0.50
C PHE A 72 4.26 -13.29 0.50
N LEU A 73 4.87 -12.86 1.61
CA LEU A 73 5.47 -11.55 1.76
C LEU A 73 6.72 -11.41 0.89
N CYS A 74 6.92 -10.20 0.38
CA CYS A 74 8.13 -9.78 -0.30
C CYS A 74 8.77 -8.62 0.45
N GLY A 75 10.06 -8.37 0.19
CA GLY A 75 10.82 -7.33 0.86
C GLY A 75 11.39 -7.78 2.20
N GLY A 76 12.30 -7.00 2.71
CA GLY A 76 13.11 -7.32 3.90
C GLY A 76 14.58 -7.56 3.57
N ASP A 77 14.89 -8.02 2.37
CA ASP A 77 16.26 -8.00 1.81
C ASP A 77 16.39 -6.74 0.95
N GLU A 78 16.90 -5.71 1.59
CA GLU A 78 16.87 -4.37 1.04
C GLU A 78 18.09 -4.12 0.14
N ASP A 79 18.06 -4.65 -1.06
CA ASP A 79 18.89 -4.17 -2.15
C ASP A 79 18.17 -3.06 -2.90
N TYR A 80 18.46 -1.81 -2.51
CA TYR A 80 17.83 -0.61 -3.10
C TYR A 80 18.25 -0.34 -4.55
N ASP A 81 19.28 -1.00 -5.01
CA ASP A 81 19.66 -0.97 -6.42
C ASP A 81 18.81 -1.95 -7.24
N ASN A 82 18.10 -2.84 -6.56
CA ASN A 82 17.20 -3.80 -7.18
C ASN A 82 15.72 -3.49 -6.90
N PRO A 83 14.96 -2.87 -7.84
CA PRO A 83 13.55 -2.55 -7.64
C PRO A 83 12.66 -3.76 -7.29
N TYR A 84 13.05 -4.97 -7.66
CA TYR A 84 12.30 -6.17 -7.30
C TYR A 84 12.30 -6.46 -5.81
N SER A 85 13.22 -5.90 -5.03
CA SER A 85 13.28 -6.07 -3.58
C SER A 85 12.28 -5.19 -2.81
N PHE A 86 11.76 -4.10 -3.42
CA PHE A 86 10.93 -3.12 -2.72
C PHE A 86 9.69 -2.62 -3.50
N ALA A 87 9.54 -2.96 -4.78
CA ALA A 87 8.51 -2.37 -5.62
C ALA A 87 7.16 -3.10 -5.55
N PHE A 88 7.04 -4.10 -4.70
CA PHE A 88 5.79 -4.77 -4.33
C PHE A 88 5.96 -5.51 -3.00
N ASP A 89 4.86 -5.67 -2.27
CA ASP A 89 4.87 -6.18 -0.90
C ASP A 89 4.46 -7.64 -0.79
N VAL A 90 3.66 -8.12 -1.74
CA VAL A 90 3.08 -9.48 -1.72
C VAL A 90 3.06 -10.07 -3.12
N VAL A 91 3.33 -11.37 -3.20
CA VAL A 91 3.02 -12.17 -4.40
C VAL A 91 1.91 -13.14 -4.06
N SER A 92 0.79 -13.08 -4.79
CA SER A 92 -0.32 -14.00 -4.59
C SER A 92 0.01 -15.42 -5.06
N LYS A 93 -0.82 -16.38 -4.68
CA LYS A 93 -0.70 -17.77 -5.17
C LYS A 93 -0.68 -17.88 -6.71
N GLU A 94 -1.36 -16.96 -7.39
CA GLU A 94 -1.40 -16.90 -8.85
C GLU A 94 -0.22 -16.12 -9.46
N GLY A 95 0.76 -15.72 -8.66
CA GLY A 95 1.94 -14.98 -9.10
C GLY A 95 1.68 -13.49 -9.39
N VAL A 96 0.58 -12.92 -8.90
CA VAL A 96 0.27 -11.50 -9.03
C VAL A 96 1.04 -10.72 -7.97
N ARG A 97 1.79 -9.72 -8.40
CA ARG A 97 2.56 -8.83 -7.53
C ARG A 97 1.68 -7.68 -7.06
N ILE A 98 1.58 -7.52 -5.76
CA ILE A 98 0.64 -6.62 -5.10
C ILE A 98 1.41 -5.61 -4.27
N GLU A 99 1.18 -4.34 -4.52
CA GLU A 99 1.59 -3.23 -3.65
C GLU A 99 0.50 -2.99 -2.61
N VAL A 100 0.86 -2.89 -1.35
CA VAL A 100 -0.08 -2.66 -0.25
C VAL A 100 0.18 -1.29 0.36
N LYS A 101 -0.86 -0.48 0.46
CA LYS A 101 -0.78 0.84 1.11
C LYS A 101 -1.77 0.95 2.24
N THR A 102 -1.35 1.60 3.34
CA THR A 102 -2.19 1.87 4.50
C THR A 102 -2.47 3.36 4.64
N HIS A 103 -3.72 3.71 4.88
CA HIS A 103 -4.16 5.08 5.10
C HIS A 103 -4.65 5.20 6.55
N GLN A 104 -3.90 5.93 7.36
CA GLN A 104 -4.12 6.00 8.82
C GLN A 104 -4.73 7.33 9.29
N SER A 105 -4.92 8.30 8.40
CA SER A 105 -5.34 9.66 8.80
C SER A 105 -6.80 9.77 9.21
N GLY A 106 -7.64 8.78 8.93
CA GLY A 106 -9.10 8.86 9.11
C GLY A 106 -9.80 9.88 8.18
N SER A 107 -9.04 10.57 7.34
CA SER A 107 -9.55 11.54 6.37
C SER A 107 -10.35 10.86 5.27
N LYS A 108 -11.36 11.56 4.74
CA LYS A 108 -12.03 11.17 3.50
C LYS A 108 -11.12 11.31 2.27
N TRP A 109 -10.14 12.19 2.37
CA TRP A 109 -9.19 12.51 1.31
C TRP A 109 -7.91 11.73 1.53
N ILE A 110 -7.50 10.98 0.53
CA ILE A 110 -6.23 10.26 0.54
C ILE A 110 -5.23 11.12 -0.21
N SER A 111 -4.37 11.81 0.54
CA SER A 111 -3.27 12.57 -0.06
C SER A 111 -2.23 11.62 -0.65
N VAL A 112 -1.71 11.98 -1.82
CA VAL A 112 -0.75 11.16 -2.56
C VAL A 112 0.37 12.02 -3.14
N HIS A 113 1.50 11.40 -3.43
CA HIS A 113 2.62 12.02 -4.15
C HIS A 113 3.43 10.96 -4.91
N THR A 114 4.27 11.41 -5.82
CA THR A 114 5.20 10.55 -6.58
C THR A 114 6.67 10.93 -6.37
N GLY A 115 6.97 11.71 -5.33
CA GLY A 115 8.29 12.32 -5.14
C GLY A 115 8.46 13.58 -5.99
N HIS A 116 9.71 14.07 -6.07
CA HIS A 116 9.98 15.37 -6.73
C HIS A 116 9.92 15.33 -8.27
N GLN A 117 10.05 14.17 -8.87
CA GLN A 117 10.20 14.00 -10.32
C GLN A 117 9.04 13.28 -11.02
N GLY A 118 7.98 12.97 -10.27
CA GLY A 118 6.84 12.24 -10.84
C GLY A 118 5.67 13.17 -11.20
N ASP A 119 4.59 12.56 -11.70
CA ASP A 119 3.38 13.27 -12.16
C ASP A 119 2.69 14.08 -11.03
N TYR A 120 2.89 13.67 -9.78
CA TYR A 120 2.29 14.30 -8.59
C TYR A 120 3.38 14.73 -7.62
N PRO A 121 4.17 15.78 -7.96
CA PRO A 121 5.30 16.21 -7.14
C PRO A 121 4.84 16.98 -5.88
N HIS A 122 5.75 17.12 -4.91
CA HIS A 122 5.62 17.98 -3.74
C HIS A 122 4.41 17.72 -2.83
N GLY A 123 3.85 16.53 -2.87
CA GLY A 123 2.73 16.16 -2.01
C GLY A 123 3.16 15.50 -0.70
N TYR A 124 2.19 15.41 0.21
CA TYR A 124 2.25 14.60 1.42
C TYR A 124 1.36 13.38 1.24
N GLY A 125 1.52 12.38 2.09
CA GLY A 125 0.65 11.21 2.14
C GLY A 125 1.27 9.97 1.52
N ILE A 126 0.47 9.22 0.78
CA ILE A 126 0.88 7.93 0.23
C ILE A 126 1.79 8.14 -0.98
N ASN A 127 2.98 7.54 -0.93
CA ASN A 127 3.92 7.57 -2.04
C ASN A 127 3.50 6.54 -3.11
N LEU A 128 3.09 7.05 -4.26
CA LEU A 128 2.76 6.26 -5.46
C LEU A 128 3.96 6.09 -6.40
N GLY A 129 5.07 6.79 -6.14
CA GLY A 129 6.24 6.83 -7.02
C GLY A 129 6.75 5.45 -7.41
N PRO A 130 7.11 4.57 -6.46
CA PRO A 130 7.61 3.23 -6.78
C PRO A 130 6.64 2.42 -7.65
N PHE A 131 5.34 2.47 -7.35
CA PHE A 131 4.31 1.77 -8.10
C PHE A 131 4.20 2.26 -9.54
N MET A 132 4.21 3.57 -9.74
CA MET A 132 4.04 4.18 -11.06
C MET A 132 5.33 4.12 -11.91
N GLN A 133 6.49 4.34 -11.29
CA GLN A 133 7.77 4.46 -11.99
C GLN A 133 8.32 3.09 -12.39
N HIS A 134 8.35 2.14 -11.46
CA HIS A 134 8.94 0.82 -11.72
C HIS A 134 8.00 -0.11 -12.47
N LYS A 135 6.67 0.05 -12.30
CA LYS A 135 5.63 -0.76 -12.95
C LYS A 135 5.81 -2.27 -12.71
N LEU A 136 6.44 -2.65 -11.58
CA LEU A 136 6.69 -4.03 -11.22
C LEU A 136 5.51 -4.67 -10.53
N ALA A 137 4.80 -3.94 -9.70
CA ALA A 137 3.54 -4.41 -9.13
C ALA A 137 2.43 -4.43 -10.20
N ASP A 138 1.65 -5.48 -10.18
CA ASP A 138 0.54 -5.68 -11.12
C ASP A 138 -0.73 -4.95 -10.68
N LEU A 139 -0.88 -4.78 -9.37
CA LEU A 139 -1.97 -4.02 -8.75
C LEU A 139 -1.56 -3.45 -7.40
N MET A 140 -2.33 -2.46 -6.94
CA MET A 140 -2.23 -1.87 -5.61
C MET A 140 -3.54 -2.04 -4.86
N ILE A 141 -3.44 -2.40 -3.58
CA ILE A 141 -4.56 -2.34 -2.64
C ILE A 141 -4.27 -1.31 -1.54
N MET A 142 -5.23 -0.42 -1.28
CA MET A 142 -5.20 0.51 -0.14
C MET A 142 -6.19 0.08 0.92
N LEU A 143 -5.77 0.18 2.17
CA LEU A 143 -6.57 -0.15 3.34
C LEU A 143 -6.67 1.08 4.24
N ASP A 144 -7.89 1.50 4.58
CA ASP A 144 -8.08 2.40 5.72
C ASP A 144 -7.75 1.64 7.00
N VAL A 145 -7.02 2.29 7.90
CA VAL A 145 -6.60 1.71 9.17
C VAL A 145 -7.15 2.54 10.32
N LYS A 146 -7.74 1.86 11.28
CA LYS A 146 -8.20 2.45 12.53
C LYS A 146 -7.65 1.68 13.70
N GLU A 147 -6.92 2.36 14.57
CA GLU A 147 -6.51 1.79 15.85
C GLU A 147 -7.72 1.59 16.76
N THR A 148 -7.75 0.48 17.48
CA THR A 148 -8.79 0.09 18.42
C THR A 148 -8.15 -0.43 19.70
N LEU A 149 -8.93 -0.61 20.78
CA LEU A 149 -8.44 -1.20 22.01
C LEU A 149 -7.89 -2.62 21.87
N LYS A 150 -8.27 -3.33 20.79
CA LYS A 150 -7.86 -4.73 20.56
C LYS A 150 -6.80 -4.88 19.46
N GLY A 151 -6.38 -3.80 18.82
CA GLY A 151 -5.45 -3.86 17.68
C GLY A 151 -5.87 -2.92 16.57
N TYR A 152 -5.50 -3.23 15.35
CA TYR A 152 -5.75 -2.41 14.18
C TYR A 152 -6.84 -3.01 13.30
N ARG A 153 -7.87 -2.22 13.02
CA ARG A 153 -8.92 -2.59 12.06
C ARG A 153 -8.53 -2.07 10.68
N PHE A 154 -8.49 -2.97 9.73
CA PHE A 154 -8.22 -2.68 8.32
C PHE A 154 -9.50 -2.81 7.51
N LYS A 155 -9.77 -1.82 6.66
CA LYS A 155 -10.90 -1.82 5.74
C LYS A 155 -10.39 -1.60 4.32
N PRO A 156 -10.59 -2.54 3.39
CA PRO A 156 -10.26 -2.32 1.99
C PRO A 156 -10.96 -1.06 1.47
N LYS A 157 -10.19 -0.14 0.89
CA LYS A 157 -10.66 1.17 0.44
C LYS A 157 -10.53 1.33 -1.06
N PHE A 158 -9.49 0.79 -1.63
CA PHE A 158 -9.13 1.05 -3.00
C PHE A 158 -8.34 -0.13 -3.58
N LEU A 159 -8.68 -0.52 -4.83
CA LEU A 159 -7.98 -1.55 -5.59
C LEU A 159 -7.78 -1.04 -7.01
N ALA A 160 -6.54 -0.97 -7.49
CA ALA A 160 -6.22 -0.37 -8.77
C ALA A 160 -5.05 -1.06 -9.45
N GLY A 161 -5.07 -1.07 -10.78
CA GLY A 161 -3.91 -1.32 -11.62
C GLY A 161 -3.09 -0.03 -11.85
N PRO A 162 -1.87 -0.15 -12.41
CA PRO A 162 -1.00 1.01 -12.65
C PRO A 162 -1.65 2.13 -13.49
N GLY A 163 -2.44 1.77 -14.49
CA GLY A 163 -3.14 2.72 -15.34
C GLY A 163 -4.20 3.58 -14.65
N ALA A 164 -4.61 3.23 -13.43
CA ALA A 164 -5.57 4.03 -12.68
C ALA A 164 -5.00 5.39 -12.21
N PHE A 165 -3.67 5.46 -12.05
CA PHE A 165 -2.99 6.63 -11.50
C PHE A 165 -2.38 7.55 -12.56
N VAL A 166 -2.52 7.22 -13.84
CA VAL A 166 -2.06 8.13 -14.90
C VAL A 166 -2.86 9.43 -14.88
N PRO A 167 -2.27 10.59 -15.18
CA PRO A 167 -2.96 11.89 -15.10
C PRO A 167 -4.29 11.92 -15.86
N GLU A 168 -4.36 11.29 -17.02
CA GLU A 168 -5.53 11.26 -17.89
C GLU A 168 -6.71 10.48 -17.29
N SER A 169 -6.48 9.62 -16.29
CA SER A 169 -7.55 8.88 -15.63
C SER A 169 -8.47 9.77 -14.80
N GLY A 170 -7.99 10.95 -14.39
CA GLY A 170 -8.72 11.89 -13.53
C GLY A 170 -8.95 11.36 -12.10
N LEU A 171 -8.30 10.27 -11.70
CA LEU A 171 -8.41 9.71 -10.35
C LEU A 171 -7.66 10.56 -9.33
N VAL A 172 -6.46 11.03 -9.69
CA VAL A 172 -5.67 11.95 -8.86
C VAL A 172 -6.02 13.37 -9.25
N GLN A 173 -6.34 14.20 -8.28
CA GLN A 173 -6.72 15.59 -8.49
C GLN A 173 -5.84 16.50 -7.66
N LYS A 174 -5.57 17.70 -8.19
CA LYS A 174 -4.89 18.76 -7.45
C LYS A 174 -5.84 19.36 -6.43
N SER A 175 -5.36 19.60 -5.22
CA SER A 175 -6.10 20.34 -4.19
C SER A 175 -6.15 21.84 -4.55
N GLN A 176 -6.89 22.62 -3.79
CA GLN A 176 -6.84 24.09 -3.90
C GLN A 176 -5.47 24.68 -3.50
N GLY A 177 -4.66 23.89 -2.76
CA GLY A 177 -3.25 24.18 -2.48
C GLY A 177 -2.32 23.39 -3.38
N ASP A 178 -1.12 23.06 -2.88
CA ASP A 178 -0.07 22.40 -3.67
C ASP A 178 -0.12 20.85 -3.60
N GLY A 179 -1.07 20.27 -2.87
CA GLY A 179 -1.17 18.82 -2.69
C GLY A 179 -1.98 18.12 -3.78
N TRP A 180 -1.81 16.82 -3.83
CA TRP A 180 -2.56 15.90 -4.69
C TRP A 180 -3.34 14.92 -3.83
N TYR A 181 -4.50 14.49 -4.30
CA TYR A 181 -5.34 13.54 -3.57
C TYR A 181 -6.12 12.61 -4.52
N LEU A 182 -6.41 11.43 -4.03
CA LEU A 182 -7.32 10.53 -4.71
C LEU A 182 -8.75 11.05 -4.59
N ARG A 183 -9.46 11.10 -5.69
CA ARG A 183 -10.87 11.46 -5.74
C ARG A 183 -11.65 10.55 -4.80
N SER A 184 -12.40 11.12 -3.88
CA SER A 184 -13.20 10.35 -2.95
C SER A 184 -14.24 9.55 -3.71
N CYS A 185 -14.29 8.26 -3.43
CA CYS A 185 -15.37 7.41 -3.89
C CYS A 185 -16.35 7.27 -2.75
N SER A 186 -17.65 7.40 -3.04
CA SER A 186 -18.69 7.12 -2.07
C SER A 186 -18.49 5.71 -1.50
N GLU A 187 -18.80 5.50 -0.22
CA GLU A 187 -18.63 4.20 0.45
C GLU A 187 -19.35 3.05 -0.27
N GLU A 188 -20.38 3.35 -1.06
CA GLU A 188 -21.16 2.39 -1.85
C GLU A 188 -20.45 1.91 -3.12
N LYS A 189 -19.47 2.65 -3.61
CA LYS A 189 -18.70 2.28 -4.80
C LYS A 189 -17.24 2.19 -4.43
N PHE A 190 -16.81 1.01 -4.04
CA PHE A 190 -15.39 0.70 -4.01
C PHE A 190 -14.83 1.01 -5.40
N PRO A 191 -13.90 1.98 -5.54
CA PRO A 191 -13.48 2.44 -6.86
C PRO A 191 -12.55 1.40 -7.48
N TYR A 192 -13.14 0.38 -8.05
CA TYR A 192 -12.41 -0.59 -8.83
C TYR A 192 -12.09 0.02 -10.18
N HIS A 193 -10.95 0.68 -10.27
CA HIS A 193 -10.42 1.07 -11.55
C HIS A 193 -9.92 -0.18 -12.27
N ARG A 194 -10.45 -0.40 -13.46
CA ARG A 194 -10.11 -1.55 -14.29
C ARG A 194 -8.62 -1.61 -14.56
N PHE A 195 -8.08 -2.81 -14.68
CA PHE A 195 -6.82 -3.02 -15.33
C PHE A 195 -6.87 -2.36 -16.71
N THR A 196 -6.14 -1.31 -16.91
CA THR A 196 -5.69 -0.94 -18.23
C THR A 196 -4.37 -1.68 -18.42
N SER A 197 -4.37 -2.61 -19.35
CA SER A 197 -3.19 -3.35 -19.81
C SER A 197 -2.12 -2.40 -20.32
#